data_fa2639fb9d5e0adac542abe63eb98ce1
#
_entry.id   fa2639fb9d5e0adac542abe63eb98ce1
#
_cell.length_a   1.000
_cell.length_b   1.000
_cell.length_c   1.000
_cell.angle_alpha   90.00
_cell.angle_beta   90.00
_cell.angle_gamma   90.00
#
_symmetry.space_group_name_H-M   'P 1'
#
loop_
_entity.id
_entity.type
_entity.pdbx_description
1 polymer ?
#
loop_
_entity_poly.entity_id
_entity_poly.type
_entity_poly.pdbx_seq_one_letter_code
_entity_poly.pdbx_strand_id
1 'polypeptide(L)'
;MSWNESYKLTWSDFKGPPNKNTSAVAVTASGITFGFSVSKTDDRVVGYTSEVHAHFYPEKSWYKKDEADLHVLGHEQLHFNITELHARKFRQRIDQVKVSNSVRSQLKQLHNTINKELSQMQNTYDSETNYSRNVEAQAKWEAYIAVELKKLSKYKSVD
;
A
#
# COMPACT_ATOMS: atom_id res chain seq x y z
N MET A 1 -10.21 3.36 4.86
CA MET A 1 -10.84 2.57 3.77
C MET A 1 -9.88 1.48 3.35
N SER A 2 -10.29 0.23 3.46
CA SER A 2 -9.46 -0.92 3.07
C SER A 2 -9.45 -1.11 1.56
N TRP A 3 -8.34 -1.60 1.02
CA TRP A 3 -8.24 -1.92 -0.40
C TRP A 3 -9.22 -3.05 -0.76
N ASN A 4 -9.89 -2.90 -1.89
CA ASN A 4 -10.84 -3.87 -2.40
C ASN A 4 -10.75 -3.90 -3.93
N GLU A 5 -10.65 -5.10 -4.49
CA GLU A 5 -10.50 -5.28 -5.94
C GLU A 5 -11.67 -4.72 -6.75
N SER A 6 -12.88 -4.81 -6.18
CA SER A 6 -14.11 -4.37 -6.86
C SER A 6 -14.40 -2.88 -6.70
N TYR A 7 -13.64 -2.16 -5.86
CA TYR A 7 -13.83 -0.74 -5.64
C TYR A 7 -12.65 0.06 -6.20
N LYS A 8 -12.95 1.02 -7.06
CA LYS A 8 -11.97 1.99 -7.57
C LYS A 8 -12.21 3.34 -6.92
N LEU A 9 -11.12 4.01 -6.56
CA LEU A 9 -11.18 5.35 -5.98
C LEU A 9 -11.86 6.31 -6.94
N THR A 10 -12.63 7.22 -6.36
CA THR A 10 -13.21 8.37 -7.05
C THR A 10 -12.72 9.64 -6.36
N TRP A 11 -12.84 10.78 -7.02
CA TRP A 11 -12.44 12.04 -6.38
C TRP A 11 -13.20 12.35 -5.10
N SER A 12 -14.42 11.80 -4.91
CA SER A 12 -15.19 11.96 -3.68
C SER A 12 -14.56 11.27 -2.46
N ASP A 13 -13.62 10.36 -2.69
CA ASP A 13 -12.88 9.71 -1.60
C ASP A 13 -11.76 10.59 -1.03
N PHE A 14 -11.30 11.60 -1.79
CA PHE A 14 -10.22 12.50 -1.42
C PHE A 14 -10.81 13.69 -0.66
N LYS A 15 -10.90 13.59 0.65
CA LYS A 15 -11.64 14.53 1.51
C LYS A 15 -10.75 15.52 2.26
N GLY A 16 -9.44 15.36 2.18
CA GLY A 16 -8.49 16.26 2.82
C GLY A 16 -8.42 17.63 2.14
N PRO A 17 -7.99 18.67 2.86
CA PRO A 17 -7.83 20.00 2.28
C PRO A 17 -6.61 20.04 1.34
N PRO A 18 -6.76 20.56 0.11
CA PRO A 18 -5.64 20.68 -0.82
C PRO A 18 -4.53 21.59 -0.28
N ASN A 19 -3.28 21.16 -0.44
CA ASN A 19 -2.13 22.01 -0.14
C ASN A 19 -1.83 22.91 -1.34
N LYS A 20 -2.10 24.18 -1.21
CA LYS A 20 -1.90 25.19 -2.28
C LYS A 20 -0.43 25.56 -2.48
N ASN A 21 0.46 25.19 -1.55
CA ASN A 21 1.87 25.54 -1.58
C ASN A 21 2.75 24.50 -2.28
N THR A 22 2.15 23.53 -2.95
CA THR A 22 2.86 22.49 -3.72
C THR A 22 2.37 22.47 -5.17
N SER A 23 3.24 22.04 -6.09
CA SER A 23 2.87 21.80 -7.49
C SER A 23 2.07 20.52 -7.69
N ALA A 24 1.96 19.67 -6.67
CA ALA A 24 1.15 18.46 -6.75
C ALA A 24 -0.32 18.78 -6.99
N VAL A 25 -0.94 18.03 -7.90
CA VAL A 25 -2.36 18.18 -8.25
C VAL A 25 -3.23 17.34 -7.30
N ALA A 26 -2.71 16.22 -6.84
CA ALA A 26 -3.38 15.34 -5.89
C ALA A 26 -2.34 14.58 -5.05
N VAL A 27 -2.79 14.08 -3.92
CA VAL A 27 -1.98 13.24 -3.04
C VAL A 27 -2.83 12.11 -2.48
N THR A 28 -2.37 10.89 -2.66
CA THR A 28 -2.91 9.70 -2.02
C THR A 28 -2.16 9.41 -0.73
N ALA A 29 -2.85 9.46 0.40
CA ALA A 29 -2.33 8.94 1.65
C ALA A 29 -2.82 7.50 1.82
N SER A 30 -1.92 6.55 1.80
CA SER A 30 -2.20 5.14 2.03
C SER A 30 -1.08 4.50 2.82
N GLY A 31 -1.36 3.36 3.43
CA GLY A 31 -0.37 2.67 4.24
C GLY A 31 -0.80 1.28 4.65
N ILE A 32 0.12 0.57 5.28
CA ILE A 32 -0.11 -0.78 5.79
C ILE A 32 -0.32 -0.70 7.28
N THR A 33 -1.45 -1.24 7.76
CA THR A 33 -1.67 -1.50 9.18
C THR A 33 -1.35 -2.94 9.49
N PHE A 34 -0.66 -3.17 10.61
CA PHE A 34 -0.18 -4.48 11.01
C PHE A 34 -0.39 -4.69 12.50
N GLY A 35 -1.00 -5.83 12.83
CA GLY A 35 -1.13 -6.30 14.19
C GLY A 35 -0.78 -7.78 14.27
N PHE A 36 -0.30 -8.23 15.42
CA PHE A 36 -0.05 -9.63 15.67
C PHE A 36 -0.21 -9.99 17.14
N SER A 37 -0.51 -11.27 17.41
CA SER A 37 -0.59 -11.84 18.74
C SER A 37 0.29 -13.08 18.83
N VAL A 38 0.95 -13.26 19.96
CA VAL A 38 1.84 -14.40 20.22
C VAL A 38 1.27 -15.22 21.36
N SER A 39 1.17 -16.53 21.15
CA SER A 39 0.72 -17.49 22.18
C SER A 39 1.93 -18.16 22.84
N LYS A 40 1.95 -18.20 24.16
CA LYS A 40 3.04 -18.80 24.95
C LYS A 40 2.52 -19.88 25.90
N THR A 41 3.38 -20.88 26.13
CA THR A 41 3.21 -21.90 27.17
C THR A 41 4.55 -22.07 27.87
N ASP A 42 4.61 -21.86 29.20
CA ASP A 42 5.84 -21.97 29.99
C ASP A 42 7.01 -21.15 29.42
N ASP A 43 6.75 -19.86 29.12
CA ASP A 43 7.71 -18.90 28.55
C ASP A 43 8.22 -19.27 27.14
N ARG A 44 7.60 -20.25 26.50
CA ARG A 44 7.92 -20.66 25.14
C ARG A 44 6.80 -20.28 24.18
N VAL A 45 7.16 -19.67 23.04
CA VAL A 45 6.20 -19.35 21.98
C VAL A 45 5.72 -20.64 21.32
N VAL A 46 4.41 -20.85 21.26
CA VAL A 46 3.77 -22.02 20.63
C VAL A 46 2.95 -21.67 19.39
N GLY A 47 2.71 -20.39 19.13
CA GLY A 47 1.98 -19.95 17.95
C GLY A 47 1.91 -18.43 17.85
N TYR A 48 1.44 -17.94 16.71
CA TYR A 48 1.16 -16.53 16.50
C TYR A 48 0.08 -16.35 15.43
N THR A 49 -0.60 -15.22 15.50
CA THR A 49 -1.53 -14.75 14.46
C THR A 49 -1.14 -13.37 14.03
N SER A 50 -1.51 -12.98 12.80
CA SER A 50 -1.22 -11.65 12.27
C SER A 50 -2.37 -11.12 11.42
N GLU A 51 -2.48 -9.80 11.35
CA GLU A 51 -3.40 -9.09 10.48
C GLU A 51 -2.64 -8.01 9.72
N VAL A 52 -2.79 -7.99 8.40
CA VAL A 52 -2.16 -7.00 7.53
C VAL A 52 -3.24 -6.42 6.63
N HIS A 53 -3.36 -5.09 6.63
CA HIS A 53 -4.34 -4.38 5.81
C HIS A 53 -3.67 -3.25 5.03
N ALA A 54 -4.07 -3.07 3.77
CA ALA A 54 -3.76 -1.89 2.99
C ALA A 54 -4.91 -0.89 3.16
N HIS A 55 -4.60 0.32 3.64
CA HIS A 55 -5.58 1.37 3.89
C HIS A 55 -5.32 2.61 3.07
N PHE A 56 -6.38 3.19 2.57
CA PHE A 56 -6.44 4.54 2.04
C PHE A 56 -7.04 5.45 3.12
N TYR A 57 -6.45 6.65 3.28
CA TYR A 57 -6.87 7.61 4.31
C TYR A 57 -7.55 8.81 3.65
N PRO A 58 -8.90 8.81 3.55
CA PRO A 58 -9.64 9.88 2.86
C PRO A 58 -9.34 11.29 3.37
N GLU A 59 -9.27 11.47 4.70
CA GLU A 59 -9.08 12.78 5.31
C GLU A 59 -7.65 13.32 5.14
N LYS A 60 -6.71 12.49 4.73
CA LYS A 60 -5.31 12.86 4.46
C LYS A 60 -5.00 12.87 2.96
N SER A 61 -5.94 12.44 2.13
CA SER A 61 -5.83 12.44 0.68
C SER A 61 -6.60 13.63 0.12
N TRP A 62 -6.02 14.30 -0.86
CA TRP A 62 -6.63 15.52 -1.38
C TRP A 62 -6.33 15.71 -2.88
N TYR A 63 -7.06 16.59 -3.51
CA TYR A 63 -6.86 16.95 -4.92
C TYR A 63 -7.26 18.41 -5.17
N LYS A 64 -6.67 19.01 -6.18
CA LYS A 64 -7.01 20.36 -6.65
C LYS A 64 -8.08 20.22 -7.75
N LYS A 65 -9.29 20.57 -7.42
CA LYS A 65 -10.48 20.32 -8.24
C LYS A 65 -10.38 20.85 -9.67
N ASP A 66 -9.73 22.00 -9.86
CA ASP A 66 -9.64 22.66 -11.17
C ASP A 66 -8.50 22.09 -12.05
N GLU A 67 -7.61 21.28 -11.49
CA GLU A 67 -6.45 20.74 -12.19
C GLU A 67 -6.51 19.22 -12.35
N ALA A 68 -7.39 18.55 -11.59
CA ALA A 68 -7.48 17.09 -11.55
C ALA A 68 -8.38 16.55 -12.67
N ASP A 69 -7.95 15.44 -13.27
CA ASP A 69 -8.70 14.72 -14.30
C ASP A 69 -8.67 13.21 -14.02
N LEU A 70 -9.25 12.41 -14.92
CA LEU A 70 -9.29 10.96 -14.75
C LEU A 70 -7.91 10.31 -14.89
N HIS A 71 -7.01 10.90 -15.65
CA HIS A 71 -5.64 10.42 -15.77
C HIS A 71 -4.89 10.56 -14.43
N VAL A 72 -5.04 11.71 -13.78
CA VAL A 72 -4.48 11.94 -12.43
C VAL A 72 -5.11 10.98 -11.42
N LEU A 73 -6.41 10.75 -11.50
CA LEU A 73 -7.09 9.78 -10.62
C LEU A 73 -6.52 8.38 -10.79
N GLY A 74 -6.24 7.95 -12.02
CA GLY A 74 -5.57 6.68 -12.30
C GLY A 74 -4.19 6.59 -11.67
N HIS A 75 -3.43 7.68 -11.69
CA HIS A 75 -2.12 7.76 -11.04
C HIS A 75 -2.27 7.58 -9.52
N GLU A 76 -3.23 8.23 -8.90
CA GLU A 76 -3.49 8.13 -7.47
C GLU A 76 -4.02 6.73 -7.07
N GLN A 77 -4.88 6.13 -7.90
CA GLN A 77 -5.32 4.75 -7.69
C GLN A 77 -4.13 3.79 -7.67
N LEU A 78 -3.15 4.00 -8.54
CA LEU A 78 -1.98 3.13 -8.59
C LEU A 78 -1.11 3.25 -7.34
N HIS A 79 -1.01 4.42 -6.71
CA HIS A 79 -0.39 4.56 -5.39
C HIS A 79 -1.05 3.62 -4.37
N PHE A 80 -2.38 3.54 -4.35
CA PHE A 80 -3.09 2.62 -3.46
C PHE A 80 -2.84 1.15 -3.83
N ASN A 81 -2.79 0.83 -5.12
CA ASN A 81 -2.47 -0.51 -5.60
C ASN A 81 -1.03 -0.93 -5.24
N ILE A 82 -0.08 0.00 -5.26
CA ILE A 82 1.30 -0.25 -4.80
C ILE A 82 1.32 -0.59 -3.30
N THR A 83 0.49 0.09 -2.51
CA THR A 83 0.33 -0.25 -1.08
C THR A 83 -0.23 -1.66 -0.90
N GLU A 84 -1.26 -2.04 -1.66
CA GLU A 84 -1.79 -3.41 -1.65
C GLU A 84 -0.73 -4.44 -2.07
N LEU A 85 0.06 -4.14 -3.09
CA LEU A 85 1.15 -5.03 -3.52
C LEU A 85 2.11 -5.32 -2.36
N HIS A 86 2.48 -4.30 -1.60
CA HIS A 86 3.37 -4.47 -0.46
C HIS A 86 2.70 -5.17 0.71
N ALA A 87 1.39 -4.98 0.91
CA ALA A 87 0.62 -5.77 1.88
C ALA A 87 0.65 -7.27 1.52
N ARG A 88 0.50 -7.60 0.23
CA ARG A 88 0.61 -8.99 -0.24
C ARG A 88 2.00 -9.58 -0.04
N LYS A 89 3.05 -8.81 -0.37
CA LYS A 89 4.44 -9.21 -0.11
C LYS A 89 4.68 -9.46 1.38
N PHE A 90 4.15 -8.61 2.23
CA PHE A 90 4.28 -8.75 3.67
C PHE A 90 3.60 -10.02 4.17
N ARG A 91 2.36 -10.29 3.76
CA ARG A 91 1.64 -11.52 4.10
C ARG A 91 2.42 -12.77 3.67
N GLN A 92 2.99 -12.76 2.46
CA GLN A 92 3.82 -13.85 1.97
C GLN A 92 5.04 -14.09 2.85
N ARG A 93 5.73 -13.02 3.26
CA ARG A 93 6.93 -13.11 4.12
C ARG A 93 6.55 -13.59 5.52
N ILE A 94 5.42 -13.16 6.05
CA ILE A 94 4.91 -13.63 7.36
C ILE A 94 4.67 -15.14 7.33
N ASP A 95 4.11 -15.68 6.25
CA ASP A 95 3.87 -17.12 6.10
C ASP A 95 5.14 -17.97 6.22
N GLN A 96 6.30 -17.37 5.98
CA GLN A 96 7.59 -18.06 6.06
C GLN A 96 8.24 -17.96 7.43
N VAL A 97 7.67 -17.20 8.36
CA VAL A 97 8.19 -17.05 9.72
C VAL A 97 7.78 -18.27 10.55
N LYS A 98 8.77 -19.03 11.00
CA LYS A 98 8.55 -20.22 11.83
C LYS A 98 8.29 -19.82 13.28
N VAL A 99 7.49 -20.61 13.96
CA VAL A 99 7.22 -20.45 15.41
C VAL A 99 8.54 -20.60 16.18
N SER A 100 8.90 -19.54 16.91
CA SER A 100 10.08 -19.52 17.78
C SER A 100 9.93 -18.39 18.80
N ASN A 101 10.84 -18.35 19.77
CA ASN A 101 10.86 -17.27 20.76
C ASN A 101 11.27 -15.91 20.15
N SER A 102 11.82 -15.87 18.93
CA SER A 102 12.18 -14.65 18.23
C SER A 102 11.10 -14.15 17.26
N VAL A 103 9.92 -14.77 17.23
CA VAL A 103 8.87 -14.44 16.26
C VAL A 103 8.46 -12.96 16.32
N ARG A 104 8.34 -12.39 17.52
CA ARG A 104 7.95 -11.01 17.74
C ARG A 104 8.93 -10.03 17.09
N SER A 105 10.23 -10.24 17.30
CA SER A 105 11.26 -9.39 16.70
C SER A 105 11.35 -9.56 15.18
N GLN A 106 11.16 -10.79 14.68
CA GLN A 106 11.14 -11.06 13.24
C GLN A 106 9.97 -10.35 12.54
N LEU A 107 8.77 -10.39 13.13
CA LEU A 107 7.59 -9.72 12.57
C LEU A 107 7.76 -8.20 12.55
N LYS A 108 8.30 -7.62 13.62
CA LYS A 108 8.60 -6.18 13.68
C LYS A 108 9.62 -5.76 12.63
N GLN A 109 10.66 -6.57 12.42
CA GLN A 109 11.68 -6.30 11.41
C GLN A 109 11.10 -6.38 9.99
N LEU A 110 10.26 -7.37 9.71
CA LEU A 110 9.56 -7.49 8.43
C LEU A 110 8.68 -6.26 8.15
N HIS A 111 7.97 -5.78 9.17
CA HIS A 111 7.14 -4.58 9.05
C HIS A 111 7.97 -3.35 8.69
N ASN A 112 9.09 -3.15 9.37
CA ASN A 112 9.99 -2.03 9.07
C ASN A 112 10.55 -2.13 7.65
N THR A 113 10.95 -3.31 7.22
CA THR A 113 11.50 -3.55 5.88
C THR A 113 10.45 -3.30 4.80
N ILE A 114 9.23 -3.81 4.96
CA ILE A 114 8.19 -3.62 3.96
C ILE A 114 7.78 -2.15 3.83
N ASN A 115 7.78 -1.38 4.92
CA ASN A 115 7.49 0.05 4.88
C ASN A 115 8.57 0.83 4.12
N LYS A 116 9.83 0.45 4.26
CA LYS A 116 10.93 1.05 3.48
C LYS A 116 10.78 0.74 1.98
N GLU A 117 10.51 -0.50 1.64
CA GLU A 117 10.31 -0.92 0.25
C GLU A 117 9.11 -0.21 -0.37
N LEU A 118 8.01 -0.09 0.38
CA LEU A 118 6.82 0.63 -0.05
C LEU A 118 7.15 2.10 -0.36
N SER A 119 7.81 2.79 0.56
CA SER A 119 8.21 4.19 0.37
C SER A 119 9.12 4.37 -0.84
N GLN A 120 10.08 3.48 -1.03
CA GLN A 120 10.99 3.51 -2.17
C GLN A 120 10.25 3.34 -3.50
N MET A 121 9.32 2.39 -3.57
CA MET A 121 8.55 2.17 -4.80
C MET A 121 7.61 3.33 -5.09
N GLN A 122 6.94 3.91 -4.09
CA GLN A 122 6.10 5.09 -4.25
C GLN A 122 6.88 6.27 -4.81
N ASN A 123 8.07 6.52 -4.26
CA ASN A 123 8.95 7.60 -4.72
C ASN A 123 9.47 7.36 -6.14
N THR A 124 9.87 6.14 -6.46
CA THR A 124 10.34 5.77 -7.80
C THR A 124 9.21 5.93 -8.82
N TYR A 125 8.02 5.49 -8.48
CA TYR A 125 6.83 5.64 -9.32
C TYR A 125 6.54 7.11 -9.63
N ASP A 126 6.50 7.96 -8.62
CA ASP A 126 6.30 9.40 -8.82
C ASP A 126 7.39 10.02 -9.69
N SER A 127 8.64 9.68 -9.43
CA SER A 127 9.78 10.21 -10.17
C SER A 127 9.74 9.80 -11.65
N GLU A 128 9.56 8.51 -11.92
CA GLU A 128 9.58 7.97 -13.28
C GLU A 128 8.37 8.43 -14.11
N THR A 129 7.22 8.61 -13.49
CA THR A 129 6.01 9.10 -14.17
C THR A 129 5.93 10.62 -14.21
N ASN A 130 6.91 11.31 -13.63
CA ASN A 130 6.86 12.77 -13.46
C ASN A 130 5.50 13.20 -12.87
N TYR A 131 5.11 12.55 -11.78
CA TYR A 131 3.85 12.80 -11.07
C TYR A 131 2.62 12.75 -11.99
N SER A 132 2.51 11.70 -12.79
CA SER A 132 1.48 11.42 -13.80
C SER A 132 1.69 12.08 -15.17
N ARG A 133 2.58 13.05 -15.30
CA ARG A 133 2.74 13.83 -16.55
C ARG A 133 3.34 12.98 -17.68
N ASN A 134 4.20 12.01 -17.37
CA ASN A 134 4.73 11.08 -18.35
C ASN A 134 3.73 9.93 -18.59
N VAL A 135 2.89 10.08 -19.60
CA VAL A 135 1.79 9.16 -19.92
C VAL A 135 2.30 7.76 -20.28
N GLU A 136 3.40 7.68 -21.03
CA GLU A 136 3.99 6.39 -21.41
C GLU A 136 4.53 5.64 -20.20
N ALA A 137 5.27 6.31 -19.32
CA ALA A 137 5.77 5.72 -18.09
C ALA A 137 4.63 5.29 -17.16
N GLN A 138 3.56 6.08 -17.07
CA GLN A 138 2.36 5.74 -16.31
C GLN A 138 1.76 4.41 -16.80
N ALA A 139 1.61 4.23 -18.10
CA ALA A 139 1.06 3.01 -18.68
C ALA A 139 1.95 1.78 -18.38
N LYS A 140 3.26 1.95 -18.43
CA LYS A 140 4.21 0.88 -18.09
C LYS A 140 4.11 0.47 -16.63
N TRP A 141 3.98 1.44 -15.72
CA TRP A 141 3.81 1.17 -14.30
C TRP A 141 2.48 0.46 -14.01
N GLU A 142 1.40 0.88 -14.64
CA GLU A 142 0.08 0.22 -14.49
C GLU A 142 0.15 -1.24 -14.89
N ALA A 143 0.77 -1.54 -16.04
CA ALA A 143 0.96 -2.91 -16.52
C ALA A 143 1.85 -3.72 -15.57
N TYR A 144 2.95 -3.16 -15.10
CA TYR A 144 3.86 -3.80 -14.16
C TYR A 144 3.18 -4.16 -12.84
N ILE A 145 2.50 -3.20 -12.23
CA ILE A 145 1.81 -3.44 -10.95
C ILE A 145 0.68 -4.47 -11.11
N ALA A 146 -0.07 -4.44 -12.21
CA ALA A 146 -1.10 -5.44 -12.48
C ALA A 146 -0.52 -6.87 -12.52
N VAL A 147 0.62 -7.06 -13.16
CA VAL A 147 1.32 -8.36 -13.23
C VAL A 147 1.79 -8.78 -11.83
N GLU A 148 2.40 -7.88 -11.09
CA GLU A 148 2.91 -8.18 -9.74
C GLU A 148 1.78 -8.52 -8.76
N LEU A 149 0.65 -7.81 -8.82
CA LEU A 149 -0.53 -8.11 -8.02
C LEU A 149 -1.08 -9.50 -8.34
N LYS A 150 -1.11 -9.86 -9.62
CA LYS A 150 -1.59 -11.18 -10.07
C LYS A 150 -0.71 -12.31 -9.55
N LYS A 151 0.61 -12.14 -9.57
CA LYS A 151 1.56 -13.11 -9.01
C LYS A 151 1.30 -13.42 -7.54
N LEU A 152 0.81 -12.44 -6.80
CA LEU A 152 0.52 -12.54 -5.36
C LEU A 152 -0.97 -12.62 -5.05
N SER A 153 -1.78 -13.15 -5.98
CA SER A 153 -3.24 -13.28 -5.82
C SER A 153 -3.64 -14.07 -4.58
N LYS A 154 -2.85 -15.06 -4.18
CA LYS A 154 -3.05 -15.85 -2.96
C LYS A 154 -3.12 -14.98 -1.69
N TYR A 155 -2.43 -13.84 -1.70
CA TYR A 155 -2.30 -12.94 -0.56
C TYR A 155 -3.14 -11.69 -0.70
N LYS A 156 -4.10 -11.68 -1.62
CA LYS A 156 -5.00 -10.54 -1.87
C LYS A 156 -5.80 -10.19 -0.61
N SER A 157 -6.00 -8.89 -0.40
CA SER A 157 -6.92 -8.41 0.63
C SER A 157 -8.33 -8.94 0.38
N VAL A 158 -8.95 -9.43 1.44
CA VAL A 158 -10.33 -9.91 1.42
C VAL A 158 -11.16 -9.01 2.33
N ASP A 159 -12.46 -8.88 2.03
CA ASP A 159 -13.42 -8.07 2.79
C ASP A 159 -13.77 -8.72 4.13
#